data_0640e1b853e59d724ad9cd7d1d1b4aae
#
_entry.id   0640e1b853e59d724ad9cd7d1d1b4aae
#
_cell.length_a   1.000
_cell.length_b   1.000
_cell.length_c   1.000
_cell.angle_alpha   90.00
_cell.angle_beta   90.00
_cell.angle_gamma   90.00
#
_symmetry.space_group_name_H-M   'P 1'
#
loop_
_entity.id
_entity.type
_entity.pdbx_description
1 polymer ?
#
loop_
_entity_poly.entity_id
_entity_poly.type
_entity_poly.pdbx_seq_one_letter_code
_entity_poly.pdbx_strand_id
1 'polypeptide(L)'
;MRTLAIDLGGSRAKMAIVTDGVYQGLTIVPVDSLGSMRETLECLAQEALRIMEKEPGPIDGVGLSFPGIVRDGRIVESNVKYADASQIDPEEWSQKYFHTGIKLINDAAAALEGELRFGVGQGADSAVMMILGTGVGTAAAVDGRVLVGKHGTLGILGGHIAVETTRKRRCTCGNMSCLEAWAGTWALKGLAQEEPDFADSVLAKAEEINYRTLYEGALAGDPLCVRLFDSTVEKLCVGAVNLIHAYDPEVLILSGGASHIPQIGQRIQEYIRTYAWTASRDPSMWITV
;
A
#
# COMPACT_ATOMS: atom_id res chain seq x y z
N MET A 1 -18.79 -16.20 -10.53
CA MET A 1 -17.61 -15.81 -11.36
C MET A 1 -16.37 -16.44 -10.74
N ARG A 2 -15.53 -17.12 -11.53
CA ARG A 2 -14.32 -17.80 -11.07
C ARG A 2 -13.08 -17.15 -11.71
N THR A 3 -12.18 -16.59 -10.89
CA THR A 3 -11.10 -15.73 -11.36
C THR A 3 -9.76 -16.16 -10.76
N LEU A 4 -8.70 -16.18 -11.57
CA LEU A 4 -7.34 -16.23 -11.05
C LEU A 4 -6.97 -14.83 -10.53
N ALA A 5 -6.78 -14.72 -9.22
CA ALA A 5 -6.36 -13.48 -8.57
C ALA A 5 -4.85 -13.52 -8.28
N ILE A 6 -4.15 -12.44 -8.62
CA ILE A 6 -2.71 -12.27 -8.41
C ILE A 6 -2.47 -10.92 -7.75
N ASP A 7 -1.92 -10.93 -6.55
CA ASP A 7 -1.45 -9.74 -5.82
C ASP A 7 0.08 -9.69 -5.93
N LEU A 8 0.59 -8.85 -6.82
CA LEU A 8 2.02 -8.72 -7.08
C LEU A 8 2.62 -7.61 -6.20
N GLY A 9 3.40 -8.02 -5.22
CA GLY A 9 4.17 -7.10 -4.37
C GLY A 9 5.63 -6.92 -4.79
N GLY A 10 6.43 -6.28 -3.94
CA GLY A 10 7.86 -6.04 -4.20
C GLY A 10 8.76 -7.26 -3.94
N SER A 11 8.41 -8.14 -3.01
CA SER A 11 9.21 -9.31 -2.61
C SER A 11 8.46 -10.64 -2.70
N ARG A 12 7.15 -10.60 -2.85
CA ARG A 12 6.29 -11.78 -2.99
C ARG A 12 5.05 -11.45 -3.78
N ALA A 13 4.54 -12.41 -4.51
CA ALA A 13 3.21 -12.42 -5.08
C ALA A 13 2.32 -13.41 -4.34
N LYS A 14 1.04 -13.09 -4.17
CA LYS A 14 0.03 -14.00 -3.67
C LYS A 14 -0.92 -14.35 -4.80
N MET A 15 -1.27 -15.61 -4.91
CA MET A 15 -2.10 -16.10 -5.99
C MET A 15 -3.16 -17.06 -5.45
N ALA A 16 -4.38 -16.99 -5.98
CA ALA A 16 -5.46 -17.90 -5.63
C ALA A 16 -6.51 -17.95 -6.74
N ILE A 17 -7.29 -19.02 -6.77
CA ILE A 17 -8.56 -19.03 -7.48
C ILE A 17 -9.63 -18.44 -6.56
N VAL A 18 -10.36 -17.46 -7.05
CA VAL A 18 -11.46 -16.82 -6.32
C VAL A 18 -12.78 -17.17 -7.02
N THR A 19 -13.70 -17.76 -6.27
CA THR A 19 -15.06 -18.08 -6.76
C THR A 19 -16.07 -17.44 -5.83
N ASP A 20 -16.85 -16.49 -6.35
CA ASP A 20 -17.90 -15.77 -5.60
C ASP A 20 -17.42 -15.20 -4.24
N GLY A 21 -16.22 -14.62 -4.24
CA GLY A 21 -15.61 -14.00 -3.06
C GLY A 21 -14.84 -14.97 -2.14
N VAL A 22 -14.85 -16.26 -2.41
CA VAL A 22 -14.09 -17.27 -1.64
C VAL A 22 -12.84 -17.66 -2.41
N TYR A 23 -11.68 -17.57 -1.77
CA TYR A 23 -10.41 -18.00 -2.39
C TYR A 23 -10.07 -19.44 -2.05
N GLN A 24 -9.41 -20.13 -3.00
CA GLN A 24 -8.90 -21.48 -2.89
C GLN A 24 -7.49 -21.55 -3.47
N GLY A 25 -6.68 -22.47 -2.99
CA GLY A 25 -5.34 -22.70 -3.51
C GLY A 25 -4.36 -21.52 -3.27
N LEU A 26 -4.51 -20.79 -2.15
CA LEU A 26 -3.61 -19.66 -1.86
C LEU A 26 -2.15 -20.10 -1.89
N THR A 27 -1.40 -19.51 -2.79
CA THR A 27 0.03 -19.74 -2.98
C THR A 27 0.80 -18.44 -2.88
N ILE A 28 1.94 -18.47 -2.18
CA ILE A 28 2.85 -17.33 -2.06
C ILE A 28 4.12 -17.64 -2.84
N VAL A 29 4.45 -16.79 -3.80
CA VAL A 29 5.60 -16.93 -4.68
C VAL A 29 6.60 -15.82 -4.35
N PRO A 30 7.86 -16.15 -4.02
CA PRO A 30 8.89 -15.12 -3.92
C PRO A 30 9.11 -14.45 -5.27
N VAL A 31 9.23 -13.12 -5.28
CA VAL A 31 9.54 -12.34 -6.47
C VAL A 31 10.60 -11.29 -6.14
N ASP A 32 11.31 -10.85 -7.16
CA ASP A 32 12.26 -9.75 -7.06
C ASP A 32 11.77 -8.56 -7.90
N SER A 33 11.32 -7.52 -7.24
CA SER A 33 10.84 -6.31 -7.95
C SER A 33 11.96 -5.49 -8.60
N LEU A 34 13.21 -5.76 -8.29
CA LEU A 34 14.35 -5.15 -8.99
C LEU A 34 14.74 -5.94 -10.26
N GLY A 35 14.18 -7.13 -10.43
CA GLY A 35 14.32 -7.97 -11.61
C GLY A 35 13.36 -7.61 -12.75
N SER A 36 13.33 -8.48 -13.76
CA SER A 36 12.47 -8.34 -14.94
C SER A 36 11.01 -8.68 -14.62
N MET A 37 10.09 -7.83 -15.05
CA MET A 37 8.64 -8.11 -15.01
C MET A 37 8.30 -9.29 -15.92
N ARG A 38 8.94 -9.41 -17.06
CA ARG A 38 8.73 -10.52 -18.00
C ARG A 38 9.03 -11.87 -17.36
N GLU A 39 10.21 -12.00 -16.71
CA GLU A 39 10.59 -13.23 -16.03
C GLU A 39 9.67 -13.54 -14.85
N THR A 40 9.29 -12.50 -14.10
CA THR A 40 8.32 -12.62 -13.00
C THR A 40 6.99 -13.16 -13.50
N LEU A 41 6.43 -12.61 -14.57
CA LEU A 41 5.16 -13.05 -15.13
C LEU A 41 5.24 -14.49 -15.68
N GLU A 42 6.36 -14.91 -16.25
CA GLU A 42 6.55 -16.31 -16.67
C GLU A 42 6.56 -17.27 -15.47
N CYS A 43 7.26 -16.90 -14.39
CA CYS A 43 7.22 -17.66 -13.14
C CYS A 43 5.80 -17.75 -12.56
N LEU A 44 5.09 -16.63 -12.50
CA LEU A 44 3.71 -16.58 -12.00
C LEU A 44 2.75 -17.40 -12.87
N ALA A 45 2.94 -17.42 -14.20
CA ALA A 45 2.13 -18.25 -15.08
C ALA A 45 2.30 -19.75 -14.78
N GLN A 46 3.53 -20.22 -14.56
CA GLN A 46 3.78 -21.62 -14.20
C GLN A 46 3.14 -21.99 -12.87
N GLU A 47 3.25 -21.13 -11.85
CA GLU A 47 2.59 -21.38 -10.56
C GLU A 47 1.06 -21.31 -10.67
N ALA A 48 0.52 -20.39 -11.45
CA ALA A 48 -0.93 -20.31 -11.71
C ALA A 48 -1.46 -21.59 -12.36
N LEU A 49 -0.77 -22.14 -13.35
CA LEU A 49 -1.15 -23.41 -13.98
C LEU A 49 -1.15 -24.56 -12.97
N ARG A 50 -0.15 -24.63 -12.07
CA ARG A 50 -0.13 -25.63 -10.98
C ARG A 50 -1.30 -25.47 -9.99
N ILE A 51 -1.71 -24.23 -9.69
CA ILE A 51 -2.91 -23.99 -8.89
C ILE A 51 -4.16 -24.47 -9.62
N MET A 52 -4.28 -24.16 -10.91
CA MET A 52 -5.42 -24.58 -11.73
C MET A 52 -5.51 -26.08 -11.92
N GLU A 53 -4.39 -26.80 -11.92
CA GLU A 53 -4.39 -28.28 -11.93
C GLU A 53 -4.98 -28.86 -10.63
N LYS A 54 -4.70 -28.23 -9.49
CA LYS A 54 -5.22 -28.65 -8.16
C LYS A 54 -6.66 -28.21 -7.94
N GLU A 55 -7.02 -27.07 -8.51
CA GLU A 55 -8.35 -26.47 -8.44
C GLU A 55 -8.95 -26.45 -9.85
N PRO A 56 -9.43 -27.59 -10.38
CA PRO A 56 -9.83 -27.72 -11.79
C PRO A 56 -11.11 -26.94 -12.09
N GLY A 57 -11.22 -26.47 -13.33
CA GLY A 57 -12.38 -25.79 -13.89
C GLY A 57 -11.99 -24.53 -14.67
N PRO A 58 -12.85 -24.05 -15.57
CA PRO A 58 -12.58 -22.85 -16.34
C PRO A 58 -12.53 -21.62 -15.46
N ILE A 59 -11.71 -20.64 -15.81
CA ILE A 59 -11.70 -19.32 -15.23
C ILE A 59 -12.35 -18.31 -16.18
N ASP A 60 -13.06 -17.34 -15.61
CA ASP A 60 -13.74 -16.28 -16.38
C ASP A 60 -12.80 -15.10 -16.69
N GLY A 61 -11.65 -15.01 -16.00
CA GLY A 61 -10.67 -13.96 -16.17
C GLY A 61 -9.52 -14.02 -15.19
N VAL A 62 -8.55 -13.14 -15.40
CA VAL A 62 -7.41 -12.90 -14.49
C VAL A 62 -7.54 -11.51 -13.88
N GLY A 63 -7.30 -11.41 -12.57
CA GLY A 63 -7.13 -10.13 -11.87
C GLY A 63 -5.70 -10.00 -11.38
N LEU A 64 -5.02 -8.91 -11.75
CA LEU A 64 -3.65 -8.64 -11.31
C LEU A 64 -3.57 -7.29 -10.61
N SER A 65 -3.18 -7.26 -9.34
CA SER A 65 -2.78 -6.03 -8.66
C SER A 65 -1.29 -5.78 -8.90
N PHE A 66 -0.91 -4.52 -9.13
CA PHE A 66 0.44 -4.12 -9.47
C PHE A 66 0.91 -2.90 -8.65
N PRO A 67 2.14 -2.91 -8.09
CA PRO A 67 2.65 -1.82 -7.25
C PRO A 67 3.21 -0.67 -8.10
N GLY A 68 2.34 0.01 -8.85
CA GLY A 68 2.69 1.09 -9.75
C GLY A 68 1.45 1.77 -10.34
N ILE A 69 1.67 2.66 -11.31
CA ILE A 69 0.59 3.37 -12.00
C ILE A 69 0.04 2.49 -13.13
N VAL A 70 -1.25 2.22 -13.05
CA VAL A 70 -2.01 1.46 -14.04
C VAL A 70 -3.02 2.39 -14.71
N ARG A 71 -3.09 2.34 -16.05
CA ARG A 71 -4.05 3.10 -16.83
C ARG A 71 -4.45 2.33 -18.09
N ASP A 72 -5.74 2.28 -18.38
CA ASP A 72 -6.30 1.63 -19.58
C ASP A 72 -5.81 0.18 -19.78
N GLY A 73 -5.70 -0.59 -18.69
CA GLY A 73 -5.22 -1.97 -18.69
C GLY A 73 -3.71 -2.16 -18.89
N ARG A 74 -2.92 -1.09 -18.83
CA ARG A 74 -1.47 -1.12 -19.03
C ARG A 74 -0.73 -0.56 -17.81
N ILE A 75 0.48 -1.06 -17.58
CA ILE A 75 1.42 -0.48 -16.61
C ILE A 75 2.06 0.73 -17.27
N VAL A 76 1.89 1.91 -16.64
CA VAL A 76 2.44 3.17 -17.13
C VAL A 76 3.78 3.49 -16.48
N GLU A 77 3.87 3.25 -15.17
CA GLU A 77 5.03 3.60 -14.35
C GLU A 77 5.08 2.68 -13.13
N SER A 78 6.26 2.26 -12.76
CA SER A 78 6.50 1.34 -11.64
C SER A 78 7.50 1.89 -10.60
N ASN A 79 7.87 3.16 -10.72
CA ASN A 79 8.91 3.79 -9.93
C ASN A 79 10.23 2.99 -10.10
N VAL A 80 10.83 2.51 -9.02
CA VAL A 80 12.08 1.72 -9.06
C VAL A 80 11.87 0.21 -9.20
N LYS A 81 10.61 -0.23 -9.32
CA LYS A 81 10.26 -1.67 -9.39
C LYS A 81 9.99 -2.09 -10.83
N TYR A 82 10.38 -3.33 -11.19
CA TYR A 82 10.01 -3.92 -12.48
C TYR A 82 10.26 -2.98 -13.68
N ALA A 83 11.52 -2.60 -13.90
CA ALA A 83 11.88 -1.55 -14.85
C ALA A 83 11.38 -1.75 -16.30
N ASP A 84 11.11 -2.99 -16.71
CA ASP A 84 10.57 -3.36 -18.02
C ASP A 84 9.03 -3.45 -18.04
N ALA A 85 8.33 -3.20 -16.93
CA ALA A 85 6.90 -3.42 -16.78
C ALA A 85 6.05 -2.64 -17.82
N SER A 86 6.43 -1.40 -18.14
CA SER A 86 5.72 -0.58 -19.13
C SER A 86 5.82 -1.10 -20.57
N GLN A 87 6.75 -2.02 -20.83
CA GLN A 87 6.94 -2.66 -22.14
C GLN A 87 6.14 -3.96 -22.29
N ILE A 88 5.52 -4.43 -21.22
CA ILE A 88 4.73 -5.67 -21.18
C ILE A 88 3.28 -5.35 -21.53
N ASP A 89 2.68 -6.20 -22.35
CA ASP A 89 1.23 -6.25 -22.56
C ASP A 89 0.62 -7.33 -21.66
N PRO A 90 -0.08 -6.97 -20.57
CA PRO A 90 -0.68 -7.95 -19.67
C PRO A 90 -1.79 -8.76 -20.34
N GLU A 91 -2.51 -8.17 -21.31
CA GLU A 91 -3.55 -8.86 -22.04
C GLU A 91 -2.96 -9.98 -22.91
N GLU A 92 -1.88 -9.70 -23.65
CA GLU A 92 -1.17 -10.70 -24.44
C GLU A 92 -0.66 -11.85 -23.57
N TRP A 93 -0.11 -11.52 -22.37
CA TRP A 93 0.33 -12.53 -21.42
C TRP A 93 -0.82 -13.41 -20.92
N SER A 94 -1.95 -12.83 -20.55
CA SER A 94 -3.13 -13.56 -20.07
C SER A 94 -3.70 -14.48 -21.15
N GLN A 95 -3.81 -13.98 -22.37
CA GLN A 95 -4.27 -14.76 -23.51
C GLN A 95 -3.34 -15.94 -23.82
N LYS A 96 -2.02 -15.73 -23.74
CA LYS A 96 -1.00 -16.76 -24.00
C LYS A 96 -1.13 -17.96 -23.04
N TYR A 97 -1.32 -17.69 -21.75
CA TYR A 97 -1.26 -18.74 -20.73
C TYR A 97 -2.61 -19.24 -20.26
N PHE A 98 -3.64 -18.39 -20.28
CA PHE A 98 -4.94 -18.68 -19.67
C PHE A 98 -6.12 -18.60 -20.66
N HIS A 99 -5.88 -18.16 -21.88
CA HIS A 99 -6.89 -18.00 -22.93
C HIS A 99 -8.09 -17.14 -22.51
N THR A 100 -7.84 -16.14 -21.64
CA THR A 100 -8.87 -15.23 -21.12
C THR A 100 -8.32 -13.84 -20.89
N GLY A 101 -9.21 -12.86 -20.72
CA GLY A 101 -8.85 -11.47 -20.46
C GLY A 101 -8.31 -11.24 -19.06
N ILE A 102 -7.60 -10.11 -18.89
CA ILE A 102 -7.06 -9.68 -17.62
C ILE A 102 -7.61 -8.31 -17.22
N LYS A 103 -7.84 -8.13 -15.91
CA LYS A 103 -8.01 -6.80 -15.31
C LYS A 103 -6.80 -6.48 -14.44
N LEU A 104 -6.21 -5.34 -14.74
CA LEU A 104 -5.05 -4.80 -14.04
C LEU A 104 -5.48 -3.59 -13.21
N ILE A 105 -5.04 -3.53 -11.97
CA ILE A 105 -5.33 -2.44 -11.02
C ILE A 105 -4.09 -2.14 -10.19
N ASN A 106 -3.97 -0.90 -9.67
CA ASN A 106 -2.95 -0.58 -8.68
C ASN A 106 -3.17 -1.37 -7.38
N ASP A 107 -2.11 -1.74 -6.67
CA ASP A 107 -2.14 -2.56 -5.45
C ASP A 107 -2.96 -1.92 -4.31
N ALA A 108 -2.77 -0.62 -4.04
CA ALA A 108 -3.54 0.08 -3.02
C ALA A 108 -5.02 0.23 -3.41
N ALA A 109 -5.30 0.47 -4.70
CA ALA A 109 -6.66 0.51 -5.23
C ALA A 109 -7.35 -0.86 -5.12
N ALA A 110 -6.62 -1.96 -5.40
CA ALA A 110 -7.13 -3.32 -5.21
C ALA A 110 -7.44 -3.63 -3.74
N ALA A 111 -6.56 -3.21 -2.84
CA ALA A 111 -6.77 -3.39 -1.41
C ALA A 111 -8.01 -2.63 -0.93
N LEU A 112 -8.20 -1.37 -1.34
CA LEU A 112 -9.40 -0.60 -0.99
C LEU A 112 -10.67 -1.24 -1.56
N GLU A 113 -10.66 -1.70 -2.81
CA GLU A 113 -11.79 -2.41 -3.40
C GLU A 113 -12.16 -3.68 -2.60
N GLY A 114 -11.13 -4.39 -2.10
CA GLY A 114 -11.31 -5.54 -1.23
C GLY A 114 -11.98 -5.17 0.10
N GLU A 115 -11.53 -4.09 0.75
CA GLU A 115 -12.10 -3.62 2.00
C GLU A 115 -13.54 -3.12 1.86
N LEU A 116 -13.87 -2.44 0.77
CA LEU A 116 -15.23 -1.99 0.48
C LEU A 116 -16.19 -3.15 0.22
N ARG A 117 -15.71 -4.25 -0.36
CA ARG A 117 -16.57 -5.40 -0.69
C ARG A 117 -16.66 -6.44 0.41
N PHE A 118 -15.58 -6.69 1.12
CA PHE A 118 -15.44 -7.85 2.00
C PHE A 118 -14.89 -7.51 3.38
N GLY A 119 -14.40 -6.31 3.59
CA GLY A 119 -13.69 -5.89 4.80
C GLY A 119 -14.43 -4.83 5.60
N VAL A 120 -13.66 -4.02 6.28
CA VAL A 120 -14.12 -3.00 7.24
C VAL A 120 -14.78 -1.78 6.58
N GLY A 121 -14.60 -1.61 5.26
CA GLY A 121 -15.22 -0.55 4.48
C GLY A 121 -16.61 -0.90 3.92
N GLN A 122 -17.16 -2.08 4.25
CA GLN A 122 -18.48 -2.48 3.75
C GLN A 122 -19.57 -1.49 4.14
N GLY A 123 -20.33 -1.05 3.13
CA GLY A 123 -21.43 -0.10 3.30
C GLY A 123 -21.02 1.38 3.24
N ALA A 124 -19.73 1.70 3.18
CA ALA A 124 -19.28 3.07 2.96
C ALA A 124 -19.34 3.44 1.47
N ASP A 125 -19.95 4.58 1.16
CA ASP A 125 -19.95 5.14 -0.20
C ASP A 125 -18.66 5.91 -0.50
N SER A 126 -18.00 6.45 0.51
CA SER A 126 -16.71 7.13 0.36
C SER A 126 -15.69 6.63 1.38
N ALA A 127 -14.50 6.32 0.91
CA ALA A 127 -13.44 5.79 1.77
C ALA A 127 -12.05 6.25 1.30
N VAL A 128 -11.14 6.39 2.26
CA VAL A 128 -9.72 6.54 1.99
C VAL A 128 -8.97 5.44 2.73
N MET A 129 -7.97 4.87 2.07
CA MET A 129 -7.08 3.87 2.65
C MET A 129 -5.65 4.40 2.71
N MET A 130 -4.98 4.12 3.83
CA MET A 130 -3.54 4.30 4.00
C MET A 130 -2.90 2.95 4.32
N ILE A 131 -1.98 2.51 3.48
CA ILE A 131 -1.24 1.26 3.64
C ILE A 131 0.15 1.58 4.18
N LEU A 132 0.38 1.28 5.45
CA LEU A 132 1.61 1.58 6.19
C LEU A 132 2.56 0.38 6.12
N GLY A 133 3.33 0.30 5.04
CA GLY A 133 4.24 -0.80 4.74
C GLY A 133 5.67 -0.33 4.45
N THR A 134 6.33 -0.93 3.47
CA THR A 134 7.66 -0.48 2.98
C THR A 134 7.61 1.00 2.63
N GLY A 135 6.59 1.43 1.88
CA GLY A 135 6.25 2.83 1.64
C GLY A 135 4.95 3.22 2.35
N VAL A 136 4.32 4.28 1.87
CA VAL A 136 2.97 4.72 2.26
C VAL A 136 2.08 4.72 1.03
N GLY A 137 1.38 3.59 0.83
CA GLY A 137 0.37 3.47 -0.22
C GLY A 137 -0.94 4.17 0.19
N THR A 138 -1.68 4.66 -0.77
CA THR A 138 -3.01 5.23 -0.54
C THR A 138 -3.96 4.82 -1.65
N ALA A 139 -5.25 4.84 -1.36
CA ALA A 139 -6.32 4.77 -2.34
C ALA A 139 -7.53 5.53 -1.82
N ALA A 140 -8.39 5.99 -2.72
CA ALA A 140 -9.62 6.69 -2.37
C ALA A 140 -10.79 6.16 -3.19
N ALA A 141 -11.98 6.18 -2.61
CA ALA A 141 -13.24 5.83 -3.26
C ALA A 141 -14.28 6.91 -2.99
N VAL A 142 -15.10 7.20 -3.99
CA VAL A 142 -16.24 8.12 -3.92
C VAL A 142 -17.42 7.48 -4.67
N ASP A 143 -18.63 7.60 -4.15
CA ASP A 143 -19.84 6.98 -4.70
C ASP A 143 -19.66 5.45 -4.91
N GLY A 144 -19.05 4.78 -3.92
CA GLY A 144 -18.81 3.34 -3.94
C GLY A 144 -17.79 2.87 -5.00
N ARG A 145 -17.01 3.78 -5.61
CA ARG A 145 -16.06 3.47 -6.68
C ARG A 145 -14.67 3.95 -6.35
N VAL A 146 -13.71 3.05 -6.45
CA VAL A 146 -12.29 3.41 -6.32
C VAL A 146 -11.89 4.35 -7.44
N LEU A 147 -11.22 5.45 -7.06
CA LEU A 147 -10.80 6.49 -7.96
C LEU A 147 -9.58 6.05 -8.79
N VAL A 148 -9.60 6.34 -10.07
CA VAL A 148 -8.49 6.05 -10.99
C VAL A 148 -7.97 7.33 -11.65
N GLY A 149 -8.88 8.21 -12.06
CA GLY A 149 -8.58 9.46 -12.75
C GLY A 149 -8.04 9.27 -14.17
N LYS A 150 -7.84 10.39 -14.86
CA LYS A 150 -7.43 10.40 -16.27
C LYS A 150 -6.04 9.76 -16.50
N HIS A 151 -5.15 9.86 -15.53
CA HIS A 151 -3.77 9.40 -15.64
C HIS A 151 -3.47 8.14 -14.81
N GLY A 152 -4.49 7.52 -14.21
CA GLY A 152 -4.32 6.36 -13.33
C GLY A 152 -3.72 6.69 -11.95
N THR A 153 -3.72 7.97 -11.56
CA THR A 153 -3.00 8.44 -10.36
C THR A 153 -3.91 8.96 -9.24
N LEU A 154 -5.20 9.14 -9.52
CA LEU A 154 -6.13 9.73 -8.55
C LEU A 154 -6.34 8.76 -7.37
N GLY A 155 -6.12 9.27 -6.16
CA GLY A 155 -6.24 8.50 -4.91
C GLY A 155 -4.98 7.73 -4.52
N ILE A 156 -4.15 7.28 -5.47
CA ILE A 156 -3.00 6.41 -5.17
C ILE A 156 -1.70 7.16 -4.82
N LEU A 157 -1.63 8.46 -5.05
CA LEU A 157 -0.41 9.25 -4.81
C LEU A 157 -0.42 10.03 -3.48
N GLY A 158 -1.32 9.71 -2.55
CA GLY A 158 -1.37 10.39 -1.24
C GLY A 158 -0.09 10.24 -0.41
N GLY A 159 0.61 9.11 -0.53
CA GLY A 159 1.93 8.93 0.09
C GLY A 159 3.01 9.86 -0.47
N HIS A 160 2.78 10.47 -1.63
CA HIS A 160 3.71 11.40 -2.28
C HIS A 160 3.30 12.88 -2.14
N ILE A 161 2.29 13.19 -1.32
CA ILE A 161 1.97 14.56 -0.91
C ILE A 161 3.07 15.03 0.05
N ALA A 162 3.57 16.27 -0.15
CA ALA A 162 4.57 16.86 0.74
C ALA A 162 3.94 17.22 2.10
N VAL A 163 4.55 16.74 3.19
CA VAL A 163 4.09 16.94 4.57
C VAL A 163 5.11 17.71 5.44
N GLU A 164 6.21 18.14 4.83
CA GLU A 164 7.29 18.86 5.51
C GLU A 164 7.86 19.92 4.58
N THR A 165 8.06 21.13 5.08
CA THR A 165 8.55 22.26 4.28
C THR A 165 9.90 22.83 4.75
N THR A 166 10.27 22.57 6.01
CA THR A 166 11.49 23.12 6.62
C THR A 166 12.70 22.21 6.41
N ARG A 167 12.54 20.91 6.57
CA ARG A 167 13.55 19.89 6.27
C ARG A 167 13.23 19.22 4.94
N LYS A 168 14.15 19.29 3.99
CA LYS A 168 13.95 18.70 2.66
C LYS A 168 14.52 17.29 2.59
N ARG A 169 13.69 16.29 2.25
CA ARG A 169 14.11 14.91 2.05
C ARG A 169 13.62 14.39 0.69
N ARG A 170 14.55 13.85 -0.10
CA ARG A 170 14.21 13.33 -1.44
C ARG A 170 13.46 12.02 -1.31
N CYS A 171 12.33 11.91 -2.01
CA CYS A 171 11.55 10.70 -2.14
C CYS A 171 12.02 9.87 -3.35
N THR A 172 11.76 8.57 -3.33
CA THR A 172 12.01 7.65 -4.46
C THR A 172 11.27 8.08 -5.73
N CYS A 173 10.11 8.73 -5.62
CA CYS A 173 9.37 9.27 -6.78
C CYS A 173 10.00 10.54 -7.41
N GLY A 174 11.12 11.03 -6.86
CA GLY A 174 11.81 12.23 -7.33
C GLY A 174 11.35 13.54 -6.71
N ASN A 175 10.16 13.58 -6.07
CA ASN A 175 9.66 14.76 -5.34
C ASN A 175 10.37 14.94 -3.99
N MET A 176 10.16 16.09 -3.36
CA MET A 176 10.76 16.43 -2.07
C MET A 176 9.72 16.37 -0.95
N SER A 177 10.14 15.83 0.19
CA SER A 177 9.38 15.87 1.46
C SER A 177 8.00 15.19 1.42
N CYS A 178 7.86 14.17 0.57
CA CYS A 178 6.68 13.32 0.54
C CYS A 178 6.42 12.67 1.91
N LEU A 179 5.17 12.39 2.23
CA LEU A 179 4.79 11.61 3.41
C LEU A 179 5.60 10.30 3.51
N GLU A 180 5.71 9.56 2.41
CA GLU A 180 6.47 8.32 2.35
C GLU A 180 7.96 8.50 2.69
N ALA A 181 8.59 9.60 2.28
CA ALA A 181 9.99 9.88 2.58
C ALA A 181 10.25 10.15 4.08
N TRP A 182 9.22 10.47 4.86
CA TRP A 182 9.27 10.73 6.29
C TRP A 182 8.68 9.60 7.13
N ALA A 183 7.78 8.78 6.56
CA ALA A 183 7.03 7.78 7.31
C ALA A 183 6.93 6.41 6.63
N GLY A 184 7.54 6.19 5.47
CA GLY A 184 7.71 4.85 4.91
C GLY A 184 8.78 4.06 5.68
N THR A 185 8.58 2.76 5.86
CA THR A 185 9.56 1.92 6.58
C THR A 185 10.96 2.00 5.96
N TRP A 186 11.07 2.10 4.64
CA TRP A 186 12.35 2.24 3.97
C TRP A 186 13.13 3.50 4.40
N ALA A 187 12.42 4.55 4.83
CA ALA A 187 13.05 5.81 5.23
C ALA A 187 13.61 5.78 6.66
N LEU A 188 13.07 4.91 7.55
CA LEU A 188 13.38 4.92 8.98
C LEU A 188 14.86 4.73 9.28
N LYS A 189 15.54 3.82 8.55
CA LYS A 189 16.98 3.61 8.74
C LYS A 189 17.79 4.87 8.46
N GLY A 190 17.53 5.54 7.35
CA GLY A 190 18.21 6.79 7.00
C GLY A 190 17.89 7.91 8.00
N LEU A 191 16.63 8.01 8.44
CA LEU A 191 16.22 8.99 9.45
C LEU A 191 16.94 8.75 10.79
N ALA A 192 17.06 7.50 11.22
CA ALA A 192 17.79 7.15 12.45
C ALA A 192 19.27 7.49 12.33
N GLN A 193 19.92 7.16 11.21
CA GLN A 193 21.35 7.38 10.99
C GLN A 193 21.73 8.86 10.86
N GLU A 194 20.79 9.75 10.55
CA GLU A 194 20.99 11.19 10.51
C GLU A 194 21.03 11.83 11.92
N GLU A 195 20.57 11.11 12.95
CA GLU A 195 20.53 11.61 14.32
C GLU A 195 21.90 11.42 15.03
N PRO A 196 22.37 12.44 15.77
CA PRO A 196 23.71 12.43 16.35
C PRO A 196 23.94 11.34 17.40
N ASP A 197 22.90 10.87 18.06
CA ASP A 197 22.90 9.83 19.09
C ASP A 197 22.55 8.44 18.55
N PHE A 198 22.56 8.25 17.24
CA PHE A 198 22.26 6.94 16.63
C PHE A 198 23.14 5.81 17.14
N ALA A 199 24.46 6.08 17.34
CA ALA A 199 25.40 5.07 17.81
C ALA A 199 25.10 4.54 19.22
N ASP A 200 24.43 5.36 20.05
CA ASP A 200 24.07 5.04 21.44
C ASP A 200 22.69 4.36 21.54
N SER A 201 21.90 4.41 20.47
CA SER A 201 20.56 3.85 20.42
C SER A 201 20.56 2.33 20.20
N VAL A 202 19.52 1.66 20.66
CA VAL A 202 19.24 0.24 20.36
C VAL A 202 19.12 -0.01 18.85
N LEU A 203 18.74 1.00 18.06
CA LEU A 203 18.61 0.91 16.61
C LEU A 203 19.95 0.67 15.90
N ALA A 204 21.08 1.11 16.47
CA ALA A 204 22.40 0.85 15.90
C ALA A 204 22.78 -0.63 15.89
N LYS A 205 22.17 -1.43 16.76
CA LYS A 205 22.40 -2.88 16.90
C LYS A 205 21.26 -3.72 16.31
N ALA A 206 20.18 -3.08 15.83
CA ALA A 206 19.05 -3.78 15.25
C ALA A 206 19.41 -4.37 13.88
N GLU A 207 19.02 -5.60 13.62
CA GLU A 207 19.20 -6.26 12.32
C GLU A 207 18.40 -5.52 11.24
N GLU A 208 17.19 -5.06 11.59
CA GLU A 208 16.31 -4.30 10.74
C GLU A 208 15.70 -3.12 11.52
N ILE A 209 15.70 -1.94 10.91
CA ILE A 209 15.00 -0.76 11.45
C ILE A 209 13.65 -0.65 10.74
N ASN A 210 12.58 -0.96 11.47
CA ASN A 210 11.20 -0.89 11.04
C ASN A 210 10.31 -0.34 12.15
N TYR A 211 9.01 -0.19 11.91
CA TYR A 211 8.10 0.36 12.92
C TYR A 211 8.01 -0.47 14.19
N ARG A 212 8.18 -1.79 14.11
CA ARG A 212 8.18 -2.66 15.30
C ARG A 212 9.40 -2.39 16.17
N THR A 213 10.61 -2.45 15.59
CA THR A 213 11.86 -2.20 16.33
C THR A 213 11.91 -0.79 16.90
N LEU A 214 11.40 0.19 16.13
CA LEU A 214 11.29 1.57 16.57
C LEU A 214 10.32 1.72 17.77
N TYR A 215 9.15 1.09 17.69
CA TYR A 215 8.15 1.12 18.75
C TYR A 215 8.60 0.38 20.03
N GLU A 216 9.20 -0.80 19.88
CA GLU A 216 9.77 -1.56 21.01
C GLU A 216 10.88 -0.80 21.71
N GLY A 217 11.77 -0.14 20.96
CA GLY A 217 12.81 0.73 21.51
C GLY A 217 12.22 1.95 22.23
N ALA A 218 11.17 2.55 21.69
CA ALA A 218 10.47 3.68 22.34
C ALA A 218 9.80 3.24 23.66
N LEU A 219 9.18 2.07 23.70
CA LEU A 219 8.62 1.51 24.94
C LEU A 219 9.69 1.20 25.99
N ALA A 220 10.90 0.82 25.56
CA ALA A 220 12.05 0.59 26.43
C ALA A 220 12.70 1.91 26.92
N GLY A 221 12.23 3.06 26.45
CA GLY A 221 12.71 4.38 26.84
C GLY A 221 13.96 4.84 26.09
N ASP A 222 14.30 4.25 24.95
CA ASP A 222 15.38 4.73 24.07
C ASP A 222 15.02 6.12 23.51
N PRO A 223 15.84 7.15 23.79
CA PRO A 223 15.47 8.52 23.45
C PRO A 223 15.36 8.77 21.95
N LEU A 224 16.18 8.13 21.11
CA LEU A 224 16.11 8.23 19.68
C LEU A 224 14.84 7.55 19.14
N CYS A 225 14.52 6.35 19.62
CA CYS A 225 13.31 5.65 19.23
C CYS A 225 12.06 6.46 19.56
N VAL A 226 11.99 7.08 20.75
CA VAL A 226 10.86 7.94 21.15
C VAL A 226 10.71 9.10 20.16
N ARG A 227 11.76 9.89 19.93
CA ARG A 227 11.72 11.05 19.03
C ARG A 227 11.36 10.66 17.59
N LEU A 228 11.98 9.60 17.08
CA LEU A 228 11.76 9.19 15.71
C LEU A 228 10.36 8.60 15.52
N PHE A 229 9.86 7.80 16.47
CA PHE A 229 8.48 7.30 16.45
C PHE A 229 7.47 8.45 16.47
N ASP A 230 7.68 9.43 17.37
CA ASP A 230 6.80 10.59 17.48
C ASP A 230 6.78 11.42 16.19
N SER A 231 7.95 11.70 15.64
CA SER A 231 8.07 12.47 14.40
C SER A 231 7.44 11.76 13.20
N THR A 232 7.68 10.45 13.04
CA THR A 232 7.13 9.70 11.90
C THR A 232 5.61 9.55 12.01
N VAL A 233 5.08 9.26 13.20
CA VAL A 233 3.63 9.17 13.42
C VAL A 233 2.95 10.52 13.24
N GLU A 234 3.58 11.63 13.64
CA GLU A 234 3.04 12.97 13.36
C GLU A 234 2.88 13.21 11.85
N LYS A 235 3.86 12.81 11.03
CA LYS A 235 3.73 12.92 9.57
C LYS A 235 2.58 12.07 9.02
N LEU A 236 2.36 10.87 9.56
CA LEU A 236 1.18 10.06 9.21
C LEU A 236 -0.12 10.78 9.57
N CYS A 237 -0.19 11.43 10.73
CA CYS A 237 -1.34 12.22 11.16
C CYS A 237 -1.64 13.38 10.20
N VAL A 238 -0.61 14.14 9.81
CA VAL A 238 -0.74 15.21 8.81
C VAL A 238 -1.23 14.66 7.48
N GLY A 239 -0.66 13.55 7.03
CA GLY A 239 -1.08 12.88 5.81
C GLY A 239 -2.55 12.44 5.85
N ALA A 240 -3.00 11.88 6.97
CA ALA A 240 -4.38 11.46 7.18
C ALA A 240 -5.36 12.64 7.06
N VAL A 241 -5.08 13.77 7.73
CA VAL A 241 -5.92 14.97 7.63
C VAL A 241 -5.94 15.54 6.21
N ASN A 242 -4.80 15.55 5.51
CA ASN A 242 -4.74 16.00 4.12
C ASN A 242 -5.64 15.14 3.20
N LEU A 243 -5.64 13.82 3.41
CA LEU A 243 -6.49 12.90 2.64
C LEU A 243 -7.97 13.08 2.97
N ILE A 244 -8.31 13.29 4.25
CA ILE A 244 -9.68 13.58 4.68
C ILE A 244 -10.17 14.88 4.02
N HIS A 245 -9.38 15.95 4.06
CA HIS A 245 -9.75 17.21 3.42
C HIS A 245 -9.86 17.13 1.90
N ALA A 246 -9.09 16.22 1.27
CA ALA A 246 -9.09 16.07 -0.19
C ALA A 246 -10.26 15.24 -0.71
N TYR A 247 -10.73 14.25 0.05
CA TYR A 247 -11.68 13.25 -0.43
C TYR A 247 -12.99 13.19 0.36
N ASP A 248 -13.08 13.87 1.52
CA ASP A 248 -14.25 13.88 2.41
C ASP A 248 -14.84 12.47 2.64
N PRO A 249 -14.05 11.50 3.14
CA PRO A 249 -14.48 10.11 3.26
C PRO A 249 -15.36 9.89 4.48
N GLU A 250 -16.26 8.90 4.42
CA GLU A 250 -16.97 8.36 5.57
C GLU A 250 -16.05 7.54 6.47
N VAL A 251 -15.04 6.88 5.88
CA VAL A 251 -14.11 6.03 6.61
C VAL A 251 -12.67 6.20 6.12
N LEU A 252 -11.72 6.32 7.05
CA LEU A 252 -10.30 6.18 6.83
C LEU A 252 -9.86 4.80 7.30
N ILE A 253 -9.37 3.97 6.37
CA ILE A 253 -8.90 2.61 6.62
C ILE A 253 -7.37 2.61 6.73
N LEU A 254 -6.85 2.11 7.85
CA LEU A 254 -5.42 1.88 8.02
C LEU A 254 -5.12 0.40 7.78
N SER A 255 -4.07 0.12 7.00
CA SER A 255 -3.64 -1.24 6.68
C SER A 255 -2.11 -1.32 6.63
N GLY A 256 -1.57 -2.52 6.45
CA GLY A 256 -0.13 -2.77 6.40
C GLY A 256 0.47 -3.04 7.78
N GLY A 257 1.75 -3.42 7.81
CA GLY A 257 2.38 -3.94 9.03
C GLY A 257 2.44 -2.94 10.20
N ALA A 258 2.60 -1.65 9.92
CA ALA A 258 2.67 -0.63 10.98
C ALA A 258 1.29 -0.30 11.57
N SER A 259 0.19 -0.55 10.86
CA SER A 259 -1.17 -0.31 11.39
C SER A 259 -1.51 -1.18 12.61
N HIS A 260 -0.83 -2.31 12.77
CA HIS A 260 -1.00 -3.19 13.94
C HIS A 260 -0.40 -2.63 15.24
N ILE A 261 0.30 -1.49 15.20
CA ILE A 261 0.74 -0.76 16.39
C ILE A 261 -0.39 0.14 16.85
N PRO A 262 -1.07 -0.16 17.98
CA PRO A 262 -2.30 0.55 18.38
C PRO A 262 -2.11 2.07 18.53
N GLN A 263 -0.93 2.50 18.97
CA GLN A 263 -0.61 3.91 19.17
C GLN A 263 -0.64 4.73 17.86
N ILE A 264 -0.37 4.10 16.73
CA ILE A 264 -0.44 4.79 15.43
C ILE A 264 -1.90 5.16 15.11
N GLY A 265 -2.82 4.19 15.18
CA GLY A 265 -4.24 4.45 14.94
C GLY A 265 -4.84 5.44 15.95
N GLN A 266 -4.52 5.28 17.23
CA GLN A 266 -4.98 6.19 18.31
C GLN A 266 -4.52 7.63 18.06
N ARG A 267 -3.24 7.85 17.75
CA ARG A 267 -2.68 9.19 17.51
C ARG A 267 -3.27 9.83 16.24
N ILE A 268 -3.46 9.06 15.18
CA ILE A 268 -4.12 9.54 13.96
C ILE A 268 -5.55 9.98 14.30
N GLN A 269 -6.30 9.20 15.07
CA GLN A 269 -7.66 9.53 15.49
C GLN A 269 -7.73 10.81 16.34
N GLU A 270 -6.84 10.94 17.32
CA GLU A 270 -6.76 12.13 18.18
C GLU A 270 -6.40 13.38 17.35
N TYR A 271 -5.48 13.23 16.41
CA TYR A 271 -5.05 14.31 15.54
C TYR A 271 -6.19 14.77 14.60
N ILE A 272 -6.94 13.83 14.01
CA ILE A 272 -8.12 14.12 13.19
C ILE A 272 -9.16 14.89 14.01
N ARG A 273 -9.47 14.43 15.23
CA ARG A 273 -10.41 15.11 16.13
C ARG A 273 -10.03 16.58 16.41
N THR A 274 -8.74 16.84 16.48
CA THR A 274 -8.22 18.16 16.83
C THR A 274 -8.12 19.09 15.61
N TYR A 275 -7.70 18.56 14.46
CA TYR A 275 -7.25 19.39 13.33
C TYR A 275 -8.07 19.22 12.06
N ALA A 276 -8.82 18.14 11.88
CA ALA A 276 -9.64 18.01 10.68
C ALA A 276 -10.81 19.01 10.74
N TRP A 277 -10.93 19.80 9.69
CA TRP A 277 -12.06 20.70 9.52
C TRP A 277 -13.14 20.02 8.68
N THR A 278 -14.13 19.46 9.32
CA THR A 278 -15.22 18.72 8.71
C THR A 278 -16.56 19.25 9.22
N ALA A 279 -17.62 19.05 8.46
CA ALA A 279 -18.95 19.56 8.79
C ALA A 279 -19.53 18.95 10.08
N SER A 280 -19.14 17.69 10.38
CA SER A 280 -19.56 17.01 11.60
C SER A 280 -18.35 16.73 12.42
N ARG A 281 -17.65 17.25 13.10
CA ARG A 281 -16.48 16.85 13.92
C ARG A 281 -16.73 15.59 14.78
N ASP A 282 -17.55 14.65 14.27
CA ASP A 282 -17.76 13.37 14.91
C ASP A 282 -16.66 12.39 14.49
N PRO A 283 -15.72 12.11 15.38
CA PRO A 283 -14.55 11.33 15.06
C PRO A 283 -14.80 9.82 15.08
N SER A 284 -15.98 9.37 15.47
CA SER A 284 -16.32 7.94 15.46
C SER A 284 -16.48 7.38 14.05
N MET A 285 -16.55 8.26 13.05
CA MET A 285 -16.82 7.91 11.65
C MET A 285 -15.57 7.52 10.85
N TRP A 286 -14.32 7.72 11.34
CA TRP A 286 -13.22 7.80 10.40
C TRP A 286 -12.04 6.86 10.54
N ILE A 287 -11.94 6.00 11.53
CA ILE A 287 -10.79 5.09 11.59
C ILE A 287 -11.22 3.67 11.89
N THR A 288 -10.94 2.79 10.94
CA THR A 288 -10.94 1.35 11.14
C THR A 288 -9.56 0.79 10.79
N VAL A 289 -9.00 -0.02 11.64
CA VAL A 289 -7.70 -0.69 11.47
C VAL A 289 -7.93 -2.16 11.14
#